data_9cd25b71040b306a37e624385855c724
#
_entry.id   9cd25b71040b306a37e624385855c724
#
_cell.length_a   1.000
_cell.length_b   1.000
_cell.length_c   1.000
_cell.angle_alpha   90.00
_cell.angle_beta   90.00
_cell.angle_gamma   90.00
#
_symmetry.space_group_name_H-M   'P 1'
#
loop_
_entity.id
_entity.type
_entity.pdbx_description
1 polymer ?
#
loop_
_entity_poly.entity_id
_entity_poly.type
_entity_poly.pdbx_seq_one_letter_code
_entity_poly.pdbx_strand_id
1 'polypeptide(L)'
;LSAKHKKAMGFNENLPKFCSNFVCKNCDKQYKDNSGLWRHSKKCCVIKTNDEPEVKNNNTNGAEKDDLINYLIKENQEFKNLILEIVKKDSYNQCTTNNITNTNSHNKAFNLNFFLNETCKDAMNITDFVESIKLQLSDLEKVGELGYVEGISNIIVKNLKELDVTQRPVHCTDKKRETMYIKDEDTWEKDEERKKMHKLVRKVADKNARMLPKFKEAHPDCLKSSSRYSDQYNKIIMEAMGGRGDDDFEKEEKIIKRVSKEVIVDKDPQ
;
A
#
# COMPACT_ATOMS: atom_id res chain seq x y z
N LEU A 1 27.13 36.35 -0.82
CA LEU A 1 28.29 36.31 0.07
C LEU A 1 29.40 37.15 -0.49
N SER A 2 29.79 38.21 0.26
CA SER A 2 30.76 39.26 -0.11
C SER A 2 32.17 38.67 -0.28
N ALA A 3 32.95 39.26 -1.19
CA ALA A 3 34.34 38.90 -1.50
C ALA A 3 35.27 38.83 -0.28
N LYS A 4 34.91 39.48 0.84
CA LYS A 4 35.64 39.40 2.13
C LYS A 4 35.48 38.07 2.86
N HIS A 5 34.43 37.28 2.59
CA HIS A 5 34.20 35.98 3.25
C HIS A 5 35.00 34.84 2.62
N LYS A 6 35.46 35.02 1.37
CA LYS A 6 36.27 34.00 0.66
C LYS A 6 37.75 33.97 1.09
N LYS A 7 38.21 35.02 1.79
CA LYS A 7 39.64 35.14 2.17
C LYS A 7 39.96 34.54 3.54
N ALA A 8 38.97 34.16 4.33
CA ALA A 8 39.14 33.60 5.68
C ALA A 8 39.11 32.04 5.74
N MET A 9 38.73 31.38 4.64
CA MET A 9 38.84 29.94 4.51
C MET A 9 39.89 29.62 3.48
N GLY A 10 41.09 29.23 3.93
CA GLY A 10 42.21 28.83 3.10
C GLY A 10 41.85 27.59 2.26
N PHE A 11 41.32 27.79 1.06
CA PHE A 11 41.21 26.77 0.06
C PHE A 11 42.58 26.49 -0.54
N ASN A 12 43.18 25.39 -0.14
CA ASN A 12 44.43 24.87 -0.67
C ASN A 12 44.11 24.31 -2.09
N GLU A 13 44.66 24.96 -3.13
CA GLU A 13 44.44 24.64 -4.56
C GLU A 13 45.17 23.37 -5.05
N ASN A 14 45.65 22.50 -4.16
CA ASN A 14 46.35 21.28 -4.53
C ASN A 14 45.72 20.03 -3.94
N LEU A 15 44.49 19.68 -4.36
CA LEU A 15 43.97 18.33 -4.23
C LEU A 15 44.12 17.59 -5.58
N PRO A 16 44.68 16.38 -5.60
CA PRO A 16 44.80 15.60 -6.84
C PRO A 16 43.40 15.36 -7.41
N LYS A 17 43.21 15.73 -8.69
CA LYS A 17 42.02 15.39 -9.47
C LYS A 17 41.99 13.89 -9.63
N PHE A 18 41.18 13.20 -8.82
CA PHE A 18 40.80 11.82 -9.07
C PHE A 18 39.96 11.80 -10.34
N CYS A 19 40.60 11.52 -11.47
CA CYS A 19 39.94 11.26 -12.75
C CYS A 19 39.45 9.81 -12.77
N SER A 20 38.37 9.51 -12.06
CA SER A 20 37.58 8.32 -12.37
C SER A 20 36.59 8.71 -13.47
N ASN A 21 36.94 8.37 -14.72
CA ASN A 21 36.10 8.65 -15.89
C ASN A 21 34.89 7.70 -15.87
N PHE A 22 33.77 8.15 -15.32
CA PHE A 22 32.49 7.46 -15.44
C PHE A 22 31.88 7.76 -16.81
N VAL A 23 32.15 6.91 -17.81
CA VAL A 23 31.70 7.08 -19.20
C VAL A 23 30.62 6.09 -19.53
N CYS A 24 29.56 6.53 -20.20
CA CYS A 24 28.52 5.64 -20.71
C CYS A 24 29.04 4.87 -21.93
N LYS A 25 28.98 3.54 -21.88
CA LYS A 25 29.43 2.65 -22.98
C LYS A 25 28.59 2.77 -24.26
N ASN A 26 27.36 3.29 -24.16
CA ASN A 26 26.44 3.37 -25.29
C ASN A 26 26.53 4.72 -26.06
N CYS A 27 26.84 5.84 -25.38
CA CYS A 27 26.82 7.16 -25.99
C CYS A 27 28.05 8.02 -25.66
N ASP A 28 29.07 7.45 -24.98
CA ASP A 28 30.35 8.08 -24.58
C ASP A 28 30.21 9.36 -23.71
N LYS A 29 29.03 9.64 -23.15
CA LYS A 29 28.85 10.77 -22.21
C LYS A 29 29.56 10.50 -20.89
N GLN A 30 30.28 11.51 -20.41
CA GLN A 30 31.04 11.48 -19.15
C GLN A 30 30.20 12.04 -17.99
N TYR A 31 30.35 11.43 -16.82
CA TYR A 31 29.66 11.80 -15.59
C TYR A 31 30.66 12.02 -14.46
N LYS A 32 30.28 12.86 -13.50
CA LYS A 32 31.15 13.19 -12.36
C LYS A 32 31.23 12.08 -11.31
N ASP A 33 30.22 11.19 -11.28
CA ASP A 33 30.10 10.09 -10.34
C ASP A 33 29.35 8.89 -10.93
N ASN A 34 29.46 7.76 -10.27
CA ASN A 34 28.82 6.52 -10.67
C ASN A 34 27.28 6.59 -10.62
N SER A 35 26.72 7.38 -9.71
CA SER A 35 25.26 7.53 -9.57
C SER A 35 24.66 8.27 -10.76
N GLY A 36 25.36 9.27 -11.29
CA GLY A 36 25.01 9.97 -12.52
C GLY A 36 25.03 9.07 -13.73
N LEU A 37 26.09 8.26 -13.88
CA LEU A 37 26.22 7.28 -14.94
C LEU A 37 25.12 6.21 -14.87
N TRP A 38 24.82 5.69 -13.68
CA TRP A 38 23.77 4.68 -13.48
C TRP A 38 22.37 5.20 -13.83
N ARG A 39 22.03 6.43 -13.42
CA ARG A 39 20.74 7.06 -13.80
C ARG A 39 20.62 7.27 -15.30
N HIS A 40 21.71 7.64 -15.96
CA HIS A 40 21.75 7.79 -17.42
C HIS A 40 21.63 6.44 -18.13
N SER A 41 22.33 5.40 -17.69
CA SER A 41 22.33 4.08 -18.34
C SER A 41 20.93 3.45 -18.42
N LYS A 42 20.05 3.73 -17.46
CA LYS A 42 18.64 3.30 -17.50
C LYS A 42 17.78 3.98 -18.57
N LYS A 43 18.21 5.12 -19.12
CA LYS A 43 17.47 5.92 -20.09
C LYS A 43 18.20 6.09 -21.43
N CYS A 44 19.40 5.52 -21.55
CA CYS A 44 20.23 5.67 -22.73
C CYS A 44 19.84 4.65 -23.80
N CYS A 45 19.14 5.11 -24.83
CA CYS A 45 18.67 4.29 -25.96
C CYS A 45 19.56 4.41 -27.22
N VAL A 46 20.74 5.00 -27.10
CA VAL A 46 21.63 5.16 -28.28
C VAL A 46 22.39 3.87 -28.50
N ILE A 47 21.93 3.06 -29.45
CA ILE A 47 22.67 1.91 -29.98
C ILE A 47 23.55 2.48 -31.08
N LYS A 48 24.88 2.35 -30.95
CA LYS A 48 25.81 2.61 -32.07
C LYS A 48 25.63 1.46 -33.07
N THR A 49 24.86 1.70 -34.12
CA THR A 49 24.84 0.83 -35.31
C THR A 49 26.04 1.18 -36.13
N ASN A 50 27.09 0.38 -36.04
CA ASN A 50 28.08 0.23 -37.11
C ASN A 50 27.84 -1.14 -37.70
N ASP A 51 27.71 -1.13 -39.02
CA ASP A 51 27.64 -2.26 -39.96
C ASP A 51 26.25 -2.91 -40.14
N GLU A 52 25.61 -2.49 -41.23
CA GLU A 52 24.65 -3.31 -41.94
C GLU A 52 25.36 -4.59 -42.46
N PRO A 53 24.70 -5.74 -42.33
CA PRO A 53 24.74 -6.67 -43.46
C PRO A 53 23.34 -6.94 -43.98
N GLU A 54 23.28 -6.97 -45.27
CA GLU A 54 22.16 -7.27 -46.17
C GLU A 54 21.25 -8.38 -45.68
N VAL A 55 19.97 -8.13 -45.80
CA VAL A 55 18.89 -9.11 -45.69
C VAL A 55 19.03 -10.11 -46.81
N LYS A 56 19.56 -11.29 -46.51
CA LYS A 56 19.34 -12.49 -47.31
C LYS A 56 18.31 -13.36 -46.59
N ASN A 57 17.11 -13.37 -47.17
CA ASN A 57 16.14 -14.41 -46.95
C ASN A 57 16.75 -15.77 -47.22
N ASN A 58 16.97 -16.57 -46.22
CA ASN A 58 17.11 -17.99 -46.34
C ASN A 58 16.22 -18.69 -45.34
N ASN A 59 15.19 -19.31 -45.90
CA ASN A 59 14.47 -20.42 -45.30
C ASN A 59 15.46 -21.55 -45.03
N THR A 60 15.89 -21.71 -43.78
CA THR A 60 16.49 -22.96 -43.30
C THR A 60 16.35 -23.04 -41.78
N ASN A 61 15.82 -24.18 -41.35
CA ASN A 61 16.11 -24.89 -40.13
C ASN A 61 15.14 -24.77 -38.96
N GLY A 62 14.17 -25.69 -38.98
CA GLY A 62 13.45 -26.12 -37.77
C GLY A 62 14.41 -26.67 -36.69
N ALA A 63 15.57 -27.18 -37.04
CA ALA A 63 16.57 -27.73 -36.13
C ALA A 63 17.14 -26.70 -35.13
N GLU A 64 17.48 -25.48 -35.57
CA GLU A 64 18.03 -24.45 -34.67
C GLU A 64 17.01 -23.93 -33.64
N LYS A 65 15.72 -23.95 -33.99
CA LYS A 65 14.66 -23.56 -33.03
C LYS A 65 14.46 -24.65 -32.00
N ASP A 66 14.50 -25.91 -32.41
CA ASP A 66 14.35 -27.03 -31.50
C ASP A 66 15.53 -27.14 -30.54
N ASP A 67 16.75 -26.85 -30.99
CA ASP A 67 17.93 -26.79 -30.15
C ASP A 67 17.88 -25.65 -29.15
N LEU A 68 17.38 -24.46 -29.52
CA LEU A 68 17.19 -23.34 -28.62
C LEU A 68 16.08 -23.64 -27.57
N ILE A 69 14.98 -24.27 -28.00
CA ILE A 69 13.90 -24.68 -27.08
C ILE A 69 14.44 -25.71 -26.09
N ASN A 70 15.19 -26.72 -26.56
CA ASN A 70 15.78 -27.72 -25.68
C ASN A 70 16.79 -27.12 -24.70
N TYR A 71 17.60 -26.16 -25.14
CA TYR A 71 18.52 -25.41 -24.28
C TYR A 71 17.76 -24.65 -23.18
N LEU A 72 16.70 -23.90 -23.55
CA LEU A 72 15.91 -23.14 -22.59
C LEU A 72 15.16 -24.04 -21.60
N ILE A 73 14.68 -25.20 -22.03
CA ILE A 73 14.05 -26.20 -21.14
C ILE A 73 15.06 -26.72 -20.13
N LYS A 74 16.29 -27.01 -20.57
CA LYS A 74 17.37 -27.50 -19.71
C LYS A 74 17.77 -26.43 -18.66
N GLU A 75 17.96 -25.19 -19.07
CA GLU A 75 18.25 -24.06 -18.19
C GLU A 75 17.14 -23.88 -17.12
N ASN A 76 15.87 -23.95 -17.54
CA ASN A 76 14.74 -23.87 -16.59
C ASN A 76 14.71 -25.05 -15.60
N GLN A 77 15.10 -26.25 -16.04
CA GLN A 77 15.18 -27.41 -15.13
C GLN A 77 16.32 -27.25 -14.12
N GLU A 78 17.47 -26.77 -14.56
CA GLU A 78 18.62 -26.50 -13.68
C GLU A 78 18.30 -25.41 -12.67
N PHE A 79 17.63 -24.33 -13.09
CA PHE A 79 17.16 -23.27 -12.21
C PHE A 79 16.15 -23.78 -11.18
N LYS A 80 15.19 -24.60 -11.60
CA LYS A 80 14.22 -25.24 -10.70
C LYS A 80 14.90 -26.15 -9.67
N ASN A 81 15.91 -26.90 -10.09
CA ASN A 81 16.67 -27.77 -9.20
C ASN A 81 17.48 -26.95 -8.18
N LEU A 82 18.08 -25.83 -8.59
CA LEU A 82 18.77 -24.90 -7.69
C LEU A 82 17.82 -24.31 -6.63
N ILE A 83 16.61 -23.90 -7.04
CA ILE A 83 15.60 -23.42 -6.09
C ILE A 83 15.22 -24.52 -5.11
N LEU A 84 14.99 -25.76 -5.58
CA LEU A 84 14.67 -26.89 -4.72
C LEU A 84 15.82 -27.24 -3.76
N GLU A 85 17.06 -27.08 -4.19
CA GLU A 85 18.25 -27.28 -3.35
C GLU A 85 18.36 -26.20 -2.27
N ILE A 86 18.11 -24.93 -2.61
CA ILE A 86 18.07 -23.81 -1.66
C ILE A 86 16.97 -24.07 -0.62
N VAL A 87 15.75 -24.38 -1.05
CA VAL A 87 14.63 -24.67 -0.15
C VAL A 87 14.90 -25.87 0.74
N LYS A 88 15.56 -26.91 0.24
CA LYS A 88 15.97 -28.06 1.06
C LYS A 88 17.10 -27.71 2.03
N LYS A 89 18.03 -26.84 1.66
CA LYS A 89 19.13 -26.38 2.55
C LYS A 89 18.61 -25.49 3.65
N ASP A 90 17.61 -24.67 3.42
CA ASP A 90 16.98 -23.85 4.46
C ASP A 90 16.21 -24.68 5.50
N SER A 91 15.82 -25.93 5.17
CA SER A 91 15.23 -26.89 6.14
C SER A 91 16.26 -27.58 7.05
N TYR A 92 17.57 -27.49 6.78
CA TYR A 92 18.61 -28.23 7.50
C TYR A 92 19.79 -27.40 7.99
N ASN A 93 19.78 -26.09 7.87
CA ASN A 93 20.85 -25.25 8.40
C ASN A 93 20.55 -24.85 9.86
N GLN A 94 20.86 -25.78 10.77
CA GLN A 94 21.53 -25.38 12.02
C GLN A 94 22.84 -24.69 11.62
N CYS A 95 22.83 -23.39 11.65
CA CYS A 95 23.99 -22.55 11.39
C CYS A 95 25.05 -22.79 12.46
N THR A 96 26.13 -23.46 12.11
CA THR A 96 27.36 -23.44 12.91
C THR A 96 27.99 -22.06 12.73
N THR A 97 27.71 -21.20 13.70
CA THR A 97 28.23 -19.86 13.84
C THR A 97 29.69 -19.86 14.23
N ASN A 98 30.50 -19.14 13.44
CA ASN A 98 31.68 -18.51 13.98
C ASN A 98 31.28 -17.33 14.87
N ASN A 99 31.77 -17.35 16.10
CA ASN A 99 31.54 -16.39 17.16
C ASN A 99 31.68 -14.93 16.72
N ILE A 100 30.56 -14.22 16.68
CA ILE A 100 30.50 -12.83 17.11
C ILE A 100 29.35 -12.78 18.11
N THR A 101 29.67 -12.52 19.36
CA THR A 101 28.75 -12.28 20.46
C THR A 101 27.80 -11.14 20.05
N ASN A 102 26.60 -11.48 19.63
CA ASN A 102 25.50 -10.57 19.57
C ASN A 102 24.33 -11.18 20.33
N THR A 103 24.15 -10.65 21.52
CA THR A 103 23.07 -10.89 22.46
C THR A 103 21.72 -10.82 21.77
N ASN A 104 20.93 -11.89 21.93
CA ASN A 104 19.48 -11.96 21.87
C ASN A 104 18.78 -10.95 20.91
N SER A 105 18.70 -11.29 19.65
CA SER A 105 17.70 -10.75 18.76
C SER A 105 16.93 -11.91 18.13
N HIS A 106 15.85 -12.31 18.78
CA HIS A 106 14.77 -13.07 18.13
C HIS A 106 14.00 -12.16 17.18
N ASN A 107 14.69 -11.49 16.27
CA ASN A 107 14.06 -10.76 15.19
C ASN A 107 13.55 -11.76 14.16
N LYS A 108 12.40 -12.36 14.41
CA LYS A 108 11.55 -12.88 13.34
C LYS A 108 11.12 -11.66 12.52
N ALA A 109 11.85 -11.38 11.44
CA ALA A 109 11.50 -10.28 10.55
C ALA A 109 10.06 -10.50 10.07
N PHE A 110 9.16 -9.56 10.39
CA PHE A 110 7.77 -9.62 9.97
C PHE A 110 7.70 -9.64 8.43
N ASN A 111 7.14 -10.71 7.88
CA ASN A 111 6.91 -10.85 6.44
C ASN A 111 5.46 -10.48 6.10
N LEU A 112 5.28 -9.30 5.53
CA LEU A 112 3.98 -8.78 5.16
C LEU A 112 3.25 -9.68 4.13
N ASN A 113 3.96 -10.19 3.12
CA ASN A 113 3.34 -11.06 2.12
C ASN A 113 2.82 -12.36 2.74
N PHE A 114 3.59 -12.94 3.65
CA PHE A 114 3.15 -14.12 4.39
C PHE A 114 1.91 -13.79 5.26
N PHE A 115 1.95 -12.66 5.99
CA PHE A 115 0.82 -12.24 6.81
C PHE A 115 -0.45 -12.06 6.00
N LEU A 116 -0.39 -11.33 4.88
CA LEU A 116 -1.59 -11.05 4.07
C LEU A 116 -2.09 -12.30 3.33
N ASN A 117 -1.21 -13.08 2.70
CA ASN A 117 -1.63 -14.16 1.80
C ASN A 117 -1.79 -15.52 2.48
N GLU A 118 -1.13 -15.74 3.63
CA GLU A 118 -1.23 -16.99 4.37
C GLU A 118 -2.04 -16.84 5.66
N THR A 119 -1.66 -15.88 6.52
CA THR A 119 -2.36 -15.68 7.80
C THR A 119 -3.75 -15.09 7.61
N CYS A 120 -3.90 -14.11 6.71
CA CYS A 120 -5.17 -13.45 6.38
C CYS A 120 -5.81 -13.96 5.09
N LYS A 121 -5.48 -15.19 4.65
CA LYS A 121 -6.04 -15.78 3.41
C LYS A 121 -7.56 -15.84 3.41
N ASP A 122 -8.17 -16.10 4.57
CA ASP A 122 -9.61 -16.22 4.76
C ASP A 122 -10.29 -14.90 5.15
N ALA A 123 -9.57 -13.76 5.03
CA ALA A 123 -10.15 -12.43 5.22
C ALA A 123 -11.27 -12.19 4.20
N MET A 124 -12.32 -11.49 4.60
CA MET A 124 -13.41 -11.13 3.70
C MET A 124 -12.99 -10.04 2.71
N ASN A 125 -13.69 -9.93 1.58
CA ASN A 125 -13.51 -8.80 0.67
C ASN A 125 -14.09 -7.52 1.27
N ILE A 126 -13.54 -6.38 0.88
CA ILE A 126 -14.00 -5.06 1.37
C ILE A 126 -15.48 -4.80 1.04
N THR A 127 -15.94 -5.32 -0.09
CA THR A 127 -17.34 -5.24 -0.50
C THR A 127 -18.25 -6.04 0.42
N ASP A 128 -17.87 -7.28 0.74
CA ASP A 128 -18.62 -8.19 1.62
C ASP A 128 -18.67 -7.63 3.06
N PHE A 129 -17.57 -7.02 3.51
CA PHE A 129 -17.55 -6.32 4.79
C PHE A 129 -18.57 -5.20 4.84
N VAL A 130 -18.61 -4.32 3.81
CA VAL A 130 -19.62 -3.26 3.77
C VAL A 130 -21.04 -3.84 3.80
N GLU A 131 -21.28 -4.92 3.08
CA GLU A 131 -22.60 -5.55 3.04
C GLU A 131 -22.98 -6.20 4.36
N SER A 132 -22.02 -6.78 5.08
CA SER A 132 -22.24 -7.40 6.39
C SER A 132 -22.62 -6.40 7.50
N ILE A 133 -22.29 -5.12 7.37
CA ILE A 133 -22.60 -4.09 8.37
C ILE A 133 -24.12 -3.96 8.54
N LYS A 134 -24.61 -4.32 9.70
CA LYS A 134 -26.03 -4.21 10.08
C LYS A 134 -26.23 -3.00 11.00
N LEU A 135 -26.70 -1.89 10.42
CA LEU A 135 -26.93 -0.67 11.17
C LEU A 135 -28.24 -0.74 11.98
N GLN A 136 -28.17 -0.23 13.19
CA GLN A 136 -29.32 -0.02 14.06
C GLN A 136 -29.70 1.47 14.11
N LEU A 137 -30.90 1.77 14.60
CA LEU A 137 -31.36 3.15 14.74
C LEU A 137 -30.43 3.96 15.66
N SER A 138 -29.91 3.32 16.71
CA SER A 138 -28.95 3.93 17.63
C SER A 138 -27.62 4.34 16.95
N ASP A 139 -27.23 3.70 15.85
CA ASP A 139 -26.03 4.09 15.11
C ASP A 139 -26.28 5.41 14.35
N LEU A 140 -27.47 5.57 13.75
CA LEU A 140 -27.91 6.81 13.11
C LEU A 140 -28.01 7.96 14.12
N GLU A 141 -28.61 7.71 15.28
CA GLU A 141 -28.73 8.70 16.36
C GLU A 141 -27.36 9.18 16.84
N LYS A 142 -26.42 8.26 17.02
CA LYS A 142 -25.03 8.59 17.37
C LYS A 142 -24.32 9.41 16.30
N VAL A 143 -24.57 9.16 15.00
CA VAL A 143 -24.03 10.04 13.94
C VAL A 143 -24.58 11.46 14.10
N GLY A 144 -25.86 11.60 14.40
CA GLY A 144 -26.46 12.92 14.70
C GLY A 144 -25.87 13.61 15.94
N GLU A 145 -25.52 12.85 16.98
CA GLU A 145 -24.93 13.39 18.22
C GLU A 145 -23.45 13.76 18.07
N LEU A 146 -22.65 12.87 17.53
CA LEU A 146 -21.19 12.96 17.46
C LEU A 146 -20.69 13.73 16.22
N GLY A 147 -21.55 13.86 15.20
CA GLY A 147 -21.19 14.40 13.89
C GLY A 147 -20.77 13.33 12.90
N TYR A 148 -20.78 13.70 11.61
CA TYR A 148 -20.50 12.79 10.49
C TYR A 148 -19.19 12.02 10.62
N VAL A 149 -18.07 12.73 10.81
CA VAL A 149 -16.74 12.14 10.85
C VAL A 149 -16.61 11.14 12.00
N GLU A 150 -17.00 11.52 13.20
CA GLU A 150 -16.89 10.68 14.39
C GLU A 150 -17.85 9.48 14.30
N GLY A 151 -19.12 9.74 13.94
CA GLY A 151 -20.15 8.71 13.88
C GLY A 151 -19.85 7.64 12.84
N ILE A 152 -19.49 8.02 11.61
CA ILE A 152 -19.14 7.06 10.55
C ILE A 152 -17.85 6.31 10.88
N SER A 153 -16.83 6.98 11.45
CA SER A 153 -15.61 6.30 11.92
C SER A 153 -15.95 5.21 12.95
N ASN A 154 -16.80 5.53 13.93
CA ASN A 154 -17.17 4.60 14.99
C ASN A 154 -17.94 3.39 14.45
N ILE A 155 -18.81 3.58 13.46
CA ILE A 155 -19.50 2.46 12.79
C ILE A 155 -18.49 1.52 12.14
N ILE A 156 -17.55 2.06 11.34
CA ILE A 156 -16.55 1.26 10.63
C ILE A 156 -15.65 0.52 11.63
N VAL A 157 -15.11 1.25 12.60
CA VAL A 157 -14.17 0.71 13.61
C VAL A 157 -14.84 -0.38 14.46
N LYS A 158 -16.08 -0.16 14.90
CA LYS A 158 -16.85 -1.15 15.67
C LYS A 158 -16.95 -2.46 14.90
N ASN A 159 -17.41 -2.41 13.65
CA ASN A 159 -17.59 -3.61 12.83
C ASN A 159 -16.25 -4.29 12.49
N LEU A 160 -15.15 -3.54 12.29
CA LEU A 160 -13.82 -4.11 12.10
C LEU A 160 -13.28 -4.79 13.37
N LYS A 161 -13.59 -4.25 14.55
CA LYS A 161 -13.19 -4.83 15.84
C LYS A 161 -13.98 -6.09 16.21
N GLU A 162 -15.19 -6.25 15.71
CA GLU A 162 -16.00 -7.46 15.86
C GLU A 162 -15.43 -8.65 15.06
N LEU A 163 -14.55 -8.38 14.07
CA LEU A 163 -13.85 -9.39 13.30
C LEU A 163 -12.49 -9.72 13.91
N ASP A 164 -12.11 -10.99 13.85
CA ASP A 164 -10.72 -11.38 14.11
C ASP A 164 -9.76 -10.65 13.18
N VAL A 165 -8.57 -10.37 13.67
CA VAL A 165 -7.54 -9.66 12.88
C VAL A 165 -7.31 -10.31 11.53
N THR A 166 -7.32 -11.67 11.48
CA THR A 166 -7.11 -12.46 10.26
C THR A 166 -8.27 -12.38 9.28
N GLN A 167 -9.46 -11.99 9.73
CA GLN A 167 -10.67 -11.88 8.90
C GLN A 167 -10.95 -10.46 8.41
N ARG A 168 -10.23 -9.46 8.92
CA ARG A 168 -10.40 -8.06 8.52
C ARG A 168 -10.00 -7.84 7.09
N PRO A 169 -10.80 -7.13 6.27
CA PRO A 169 -10.47 -6.83 4.88
C PRO A 169 -9.45 -5.71 4.71
N VAL A 170 -9.03 -5.06 5.80
CA VAL A 170 -8.17 -3.87 5.78
C VAL A 170 -7.10 -3.97 6.86
N HIS A 171 -5.86 -3.70 6.47
CA HIS A 171 -4.71 -3.61 7.38
C HIS A 171 -3.87 -2.37 7.10
N CYS A 172 -3.37 -1.72 8.16
CA CYS A 172 -2.42 -0.63 8.08
C CYS A 172 -1.03 -1.13 8.49
N THR A 173 -0.04 -0.99 7.61
CA THR A 173 1.32 -1.50 7.85
C THR A 173 2.31 -0.44 8.32
N ASP A 174 1.99 0.84 8.11
CA ASP A 174 2.81 1.96 8.54
C ASP A 174 1.93 3.07 9.14
N LYS A 175 2.02 3.24 10.45
CA LYS A 175 1.27 4.26 11.20
C LYS A 175 1.58 5.70 10.75
N LYS A 176 2.82 5.97 10.32
CA LYS A 176 3.24 7.32 9.93
C LYS A 176 2.80 7.67 8.52
N ARG A 177 2.92 6.70 7.61
CA ARG A 177 2.55 6.86 6.19
C ARG A 177 1.11 6.46 5.92
N GLU A 178 0.43 5.87 6.91
CA GLU A 178 -0.94 5.35 6.81
C GLU A 178 -1.11 4.44 5.59
N THR A 179 -0.11 3.58 5.35
CA THR A 179 -0.11 2.65 4.23
C THR A 179 -1.12 1.55 4.45
N MET A 180 -2.19 1.55 3.65
CA MET A 180 -3.30 0.61 3.75
C MET A 180 -3.17 -0.52 2.73
N TYR A 181 -3.49 -1.74 3.18
CA TYR A 181 -3.69 -2.90 2.33
C TYR A 181 -5.13 -3.37 2.45
N ILE A 182 -5.76 -3.65 1.34
CA ILE A 182 -7.19 -3.97 1.26
C ILE A 182 -7.36 -5.26 0.46
N LYS A 183 -8.19 -6.17 0.97
CA LYS A 183 -8.61 -7.35 0.23
C LYS A 183 -9.84 -7.02 -0.60
N ASP A 184 -9.73 -7.19 -1.91
CA ASP A 184 -10.82 -6.99 -2.86
C ASP A 184 -10.69 -8.04 -3.97
N GLU A 185 -11.79 -8.62 -4.42
CA GLU A 185 -11.78 -9.71 -5.40
C GLU A 185 -10.79 -10.84 -5.05
N ASP A 186 -10.78 -11.23 -3.76
CA ASP A 186 -9.92 -12.27 -3.16
C ASP A 186 -8.40 -12.00 -3.24
N THR A 187 -8.00 -10.78 -3.60
CA THR A 187 -6.60 -10.37 -3.69
C THR A 187 -6.28 -9.23 -2.74
N TRP A 188 -5.07 -9.27 -2.14
CA TRP A 188 -4.56 -8.18 -1.33
C TRP A 188 -3.81 -7.16 -2.20
N GLU A 189 -4.23 -5.91 -2.13
CA GLU A 189 -3.57 -4.82 -2.84
C GLU A 189 -3.35 -3.60 -1.96
N LYS A 190 -2.32 -2.83 -2.29
CA LYS A 190 -2.02 -1.58 -1.63
C LYS A 190 -2.93 -0.49 -2.18
N ASP A 191 -3.68 0.18 -1.32
CA ASP A 191 -4.56 1.29 -1.70
C ASP A 191 -3.78 2.62 -1.73
N GLU A 192 -3.00 2.83 -2.82
CA GLU A 192 -2.05 3.95 -2.91
C GLU A 192 -2.72 5.32 -2.87
N GLU A 193 -3.89 5.46 -3.50
CA GLU A 193 -4.66 6.69 -3.58
C GLU A 193 -5.87 6.69 -2.64
N ARG A 194 -5.95 5.72 -1.72
CA ARG A 194 -7.07 5.53 -0.78
C ARG A 194 -8.45 5.42 -1.44
N LYS A 195 -8.49 5.11 -2.75
CA LYS A 195 -9.74 5.03 -3.53
C LYS A 195 -10.72 4.01 -2.96
N LYS A 196 -10.22 2.85 -2.53
CA LYS A 196 -11.06 1.80 -1.97
C LYS A 196 -11.55 2.20 -0.58
N MET A 197 -10.72 2.85 0.22
CA MET A 197 -11.12 3.38 1.52
C MET A 197 -12.17 4.49 1.38
N HIS A 198 -12.03 5.42 0.45
CA HIS A 198 -13.05 6.43 0.16
C HIS A 198 -14.38 5.78 -0.26
N LYS A 199 -14.32 4.76 -1.12
CA LYS A 199 -15.51 3.99 -1.54
C LYS A 199 -16.18 3.29 -0.35
N LEU A 200 -15.39 2.70 0.56
CA LEU A 200 -15.89 2.11 1.81
C LEU A 200 -16.66 3.15 2.64
N VAL A 201 -16.03 4.31 2.92
CA VAL A 201 -16.62 5.37 3.74
C VAL A 201 -17.94 5.83 3.15
N ARG A 202 -17.98 6.13 1.84
CA ARG A 202 -19.21 6.55 1.14
C ARG A 202 -20.32 5.51 1.22
N LYS A 203 -20.00 4.24 1.01
CA LYS A 203 -21.00 3.16 1.09
C LYS A 203 -21.57 3.02 2.51
N VAL A 204 -20.73 3.13 3.55
CA VAL A 204 -21.20 3.08 4.94
C VAL A 204 -22.04 4.30 5.28
N ALA A 205 -21.64 5.50 4.85
CA ALA A 205 -22.42 6.71 5.02
C ALA A 205 -23.79 6.64 4.32
N ASP A 206 -23.83 6.12 3.09
CA ASP A 206 -25.07 5.89 2.34
C ASP A 206 -25.99 4.89 3.08
N LYS A 207 -25.45 3.79 3.59
CA LYS A 207 -26.21 2.85 4.42
C LYS A 207 -26.79 3.53 5.67
N ASN A 208 -26.01 4.40 6.32
CA ASN A 208 -26.47 5.15 7.49
C ASN A 208 -27.59 6.14 7.12
N ALA A 209 -27.45 6.89 6.03
CA ALA A 209 -28.49 7.80 5.55
C ALA A 209 -29.81 7.08 5.21
N ARG A 210 -29.74 5.86 4.68
CA ARG A 210 -30.92 5.02 4.41
C ARG A 210 -31.69 4.60 5.67
N MET A 211 -31.15 4.83 6.86
CA MET A 211 -31.87 4.59 8.11
C MET A 211 -32.82 5.74 8.50
N LEU A 212 -32.75 6.93 7.85
CA LEU A 212 -33.61 8.08 8.14
C LEU A 212 -35.11 7.74 8.13
N PRO A 213 -35.67 6.96 7.21
CA PRO A 213 -37.09 6.56 7.26
C PRO A 213 -37.44 5.81 8.54
N LYS A 214 -36.56 4.94 9.04
CA LYS A 214 -36.81 4.19 10.29
C LYS A 214 -36.87 5.11 11.51
N PHE A 215 -36.09 6.21 11.53
CA PHE A 215 -36.20 7.21 12.58
C PHE A 215 -37.56 7.88 12.55
N LYS A 216 -38.09 8.24 11.36
CA LYS A 216 -39.43 8.80 11.21
C LYS A 216 -40.55 7.84 11.63
N GLU A 217 -40.37 6.55 11.34
CA GLU A 217 -41.30 5.49 11.78
C GLU A 217 -41.33 5.37 13.32
N ALA A 218 -40.13 5.43 13.95
CA ALA A 218 -40.00 5.38 15.41
C ALA A 218 -40.51 6.66 16.10
N HIS A 219 -40.42 7.80 15.43
CA HIS A 219 -40.79 9.13 15.95
C HIS A 219 -41.68 9.90 14.95
N PRO A 220 -42.96 9.54 14.80
CA PRO A 220 -43.85 10.12 13.77
C PRO A 220 -44.08 11.63 13.89
N ASP A 221 -43.80 12.17 15.08
CA ASP A 221 -43.93 13.59 15.38
C ASP A 221 -42.66 14.40 15.14
N CYS A 222 -41.56 13.77 14.70
CA CYS A 222 -40.25 14.44 14.50
C CYS A 222 -40.29 15.61 13.50
N LEU A 223 -41.32 15.69 12.64
CA LEU A 223 -41.52 16.80 11.71
C LEU A 223 -42.29 17.97 12.29
N LYS A 224 -42.84 17.82 13.51
CA LYS A 224 -43.58 18.90 14.20
C LYS A 224 -42.61 19.72 15.04
N SER A 225 -42.55 21.03 14.82
CA SER A 225 -41.66 21.95 15.55
C SER A 225 -41.82 21.92 17.07
N SER A 226 -42.99 21.51 17.56
CA SER A 226 -43.27 21.34 19.00
C SER A 226 -42.76 20.03 19.59
N SER A 227 -42.29 19.09 18.75
CA SER A 227 -41.78 17.81 19.20
C SER A 227 -40.34 17.94 19.70
N ARG A 228 -40.02 17.24 20.78
CA ARG A 228 -38.65 17.08 21.26
C ARG A 228 -37.72 16.39 20.24
N TYR A 229 -38.28 15.62 19.32
CA TYR A 229 -37.55 14.94 18.29
C TYR A 229 -37.26 15.79 17.05
N SER A 230 -37.87 16.98 16.92
CA SER A 230 -37.69 17.84 15.75
C SER A 230 -36.25 18.31 15.59
N ASP A 231 -35.64 18.84 16.64
CA ASP A 231 -34.26 19.30 16.62
C ASP A 231 -33.27 18.14 16.44
N GLN A 232 -33.54 17.02 17.10
CA GLN A 232 -32.75 15.79 16.95
C GLN A 232 -32.78 15.28 15.49
N TYR A 233 -33.96 15.22 14.88
CA TYR A 233 -34.14 14.79 13.51
C TYR A 233 -33.42 15.70 12.52
N ASN A 234 -33.55 17.01 12.68
CA ASN A 234 -32.85 17.99 11.83
C ASN A 234 -31.33 17.84 11.93
N LYS A 235 -30.81 17.61 13.13
CA LYS A 235 -29.39 17.35 13.36
C LYS A 235 -28.93 16.04 12.73
N ILE A 236 -29.74 14.98 12.89
CA ILE A 236 -29.45 13.66 12.27
C ILE A 236 -29.42 13.78 10.75
N ILE A 237 -30.39 14.46 10.10
CA ILE A 237 -30.40 14.68 8.67
C ILE A 237 -29.11 15.36 8.22
N MET A 238 -28.74 16.46 8.85
CA MET A 238 -27.55 17.23 8.50
C MET A 238 -26.30 16.37 8.58
N GLU A 239 -26.11 15.63 9.66
CA GLU A 239 -24.94 14.81 9.87
C GLU A 239 -24.96 13.53 9.01
N ALA A 240 -26.11 12.90 8.78
CA ALA A 240 -26.22 11.73 7.89
C ALA A 240 -25.96 12.06 6.43
N MET A 241 -26.18 13.32 6.02
CA MET A 241 -25.91 13.80 4.66
C MET A 241 -24.49 14.37 4.47
N GLY A 242 -23.56 14.10 5.38
CA GLY A 242 -22.16 14.50 5.27
C GLY A 242 -21.74 15.61 6.25
N GLY A 243 -22.64 16.11 7.11
CA GLY A 243 -22.35 17.15 8.09
C GLY A 243 -22.14 18.53 7.46
N ARG A 244 -21.77 19.52 8.27
CA ARG A 244 -21.55 20.89 7.81
C ARG A 244 -20.27 21.04 7.00
N GLY A 245 -20.29 21.96 6.02
CA GLY A 245 -19.15 22.32 5.17
C GLY A 245 -19.09 21.50 3.88
N ASP A 246 -18.38 22.03 2.88
CA ASP A 246 -18.42 21.56 1.50
C ASP A 246 -17.27 20.60 1.13
N ASP A 247 -16.34 20.34 2.05
CA ASP A 247 -15.20 19.48 1.79
C ASP A 247 -15.44 18.05 2.27
N ASP A 248 -16.19 17.30 1.47
CA ASP A 248 -16.45 15.88 1.75
C ASP A 248 -15.19 15.03 1.69
N PHE A 249 -14.24 15.38 0.81
CA PHE A 249 -12.98 14.67 0.69
C PHE A 249 -12.13 14.78 1.97
N GLU A 250 -12.03 15.98 2.53
CA GLU A 250 -11.30 16.20 3.80
C GLU A 250 -11.95 15.44 4.97
N LYS A 251 -13.28 15.37 5.00
CA LYS A 251 -14.01 14.60 6.02
C LYS A 251 -13.74 13.10 5.87
N GLU A 252 -13.80 12.57 4.64
CA GLU A 252 -13.47 11.18 4.35
C GLU A 252 -12.02 10.85 4.76
N GLU A 253 -11.06 11.72 4.47
CA GLU A 253 -9.67 11.57 4.91
C GLU A 253 -9.52 11.51 6.44
N LYS A 254 -10.28 12.33 7.18
CA LYS A 254 -10.32 12.28 8.65
C LYS A 254 -10.86 10.94 9.15
N ILE A 255 -11.88 10.39 8.49
CA ILE A 255 -12.44 9.07 8.81
C ILE A 255 -11.39 7.98 8.53
N ILE A 256 -10.78 7.99 7.34
CA ILE A 256 -9.76 7.03 6.94
C ILE A 256 -8.58 7.04 7.92
N LYS A 257 -8.14 8.22 8.32
CA LYS A 257 -7.06 8.38 9.31
C LYS A 257 -7.41 7.80 10.69
N ARG A 258 -8.67 7.85 11.11
CA ARG A 258 -9.12 7.20 12.34
C ARG A 258 -9.14 5.68 12.20
N VAL A 259 -9.71 5.19 11.11
CA VAL A 259 -9.77 3.74 10.81
C VAL A 259 -8.36 3.16 10.72
N SER A 260 -7.41 3.84 10.05
CA SER A 260 -6.04 3.36 9.89
C SER A 260 -5.32 3.08 11.22
N LYS A 261 -5.63 3.85 12.26
CA LYS A 261 -5.03 3.66 13.59
C LYS A 261 -5.52 2.39 14.31
N GLU A 262 -6.74 1.95 13.99
CA GLU A 262 -7.39 0.82 14.65
C GLU A 262 -7.10 -0.54 13.94
N VAL A 263 -6.55 -0.48 12.74
CA VAL A 263 -6.22 -1.67 11.92
C VAL A 263 -4.71 -1.83 11.69
N ILE A 264 -3.90 -1.27 12.58
CA ILE A 264 -2.44 -1.41 12.52
C ILE A 264 -2.07 -2.87 12.74
N VAL A 265 -1.21 -3.39 11.86
CA VAL A 265 -0.65 -4.73 12.01
C VAL A 265 0.42 -4.70 13.10
N ASP A 266 0.26 -5.56 14.11
CA ASP A 266 1.32 -5.81 15.07
C ASP A 266 2.46 -6.60 14.37
N LYS A 267 3.65 -6.03 14.39
CA LYS A 267 4.84 -6.63 13.76
C LYS A 267 5.63 -7.51 14.70
N ASP A 268 5.29 -7.48 15.98
CA ASP A 268 5.88 -8.31 17.03
C ASP A 268 4.82 -9.30 17.53
N PRO A 269 4.56 -10.41 16.82
CA PRO A 269 3.64 -11.43 17.32
C PRO A 269 4.25 -12.06 18.58
N GLN A 270 3.49 -12.03 19.67
CA GLN A 270 3.82 -12.72 20.91
C GLN A 270 3.99 -14.21 20.72
#